data_c27947ef0d4b101e3e36706cfdb4d779
#
_entry.id   c27947ef0d4b101e3e36706cfdb4d779
#
_cell.length_a   1.000
_cell.length_b   1.000
_cell.length_c   1.000
_cell.angle_alpha   90.00
_cell.angle_beta   90.00
_cell.angle_gamma   90.00
#
_symmetry.space_group_name_H-M   'P 1'
#
loop_
_entity.id
_entity.type
_entity.pdbx_description
1 polymer ?
#
loop_
_entity_poly.entity_id
_entity_poly.type
_entity_poly.pdbx_seq_one_letter_code
_entity_poly.pdbx_strand_id
1 'polypeptide(L)'
;DLTDADGNPVRLSALRGQTTILLFWSSWCPDCQVYLAGDFGAAVQSAQAAGAQVVLVCREGIRGDTREKAEAELTECGITGIPLYMDADAALFHMLGLRSVPSLAVFDSQGQLLRATADMPNADEMAQLLDAVQRPAQQTIAFLKQLMQADGAIPSTYTLSGGAVHPGDTVLSETMGQTMLYAAQTEDTALFSDAWRYVRDKMTVGGLTVWRIQAGEKAAANASLDDLRILRALMEADAVWGGYEREIRERAAALYAACVVDDALVSFANVDGSGRGDSVTLCYLDVQTMRALS
;
A
#
# COMPACT_ATOMS: atom_id res chain seq x y z
N ASP A 1 -20.63 14.85 -14.14
CA ASP A 1 -20.32 15.98 -13.24
C ASP A 1 -21.34 16.01 -12.11
N LEU A 2 -20.87 16.33 -10.91
CA LEU A 2 -21.75 16.62 -9.76
C LEU A 2 -22.34 18.01 -9.92
N THR A 3 -23.44 18.32 -9.23
CA THR A 3 -23.98 19.67 -9.14
C THR A 3 -24.09 20.14 -7.70
N ASP A 4 -23.72 21.40 -7.44
CA ASP A 4 -23.82 22.06 -6.13
C ASP A 4 -25.25 22.55 -5.80
N ALA A 5 -25.39 23.24 -4.67
CA ALA A 5 -26.67 23.78 -4.21
C ALA A 5 -27.33 24.77 -5.20
N ASP A 6 -26.53 25.49 -5.98
CA ASP A 6 -26.99 26.46 -6.95
C ASP A 6 -27.20 25.86 -8.34
N GLY A 7 -27.00 24.53 -8.49
CA GLY A 7 -27.10 23.82 -9.77
C GLY A 7 -25.86 23.95 -10.66
N ASN A 8 -24.75 24.51 -10.17
CA ASN A 8 -23.53 24.62 -10.93
C ASN A 8 -22.77 23.29 -11.00
N PRO A 9 -22.11 22.96 -12.11
CA PRO A 9 -21.34 21.74 -12.24
C PRO A 9 -20.10 21.81 -11.34
N VAL A 10 -19.85 20.76 -10.55
CA VAL A 10 -18.68 20.58 -9.70
C VAL A 10 -17.85 19.43 -10.22
N ARG A 11 -16.57 19.69 -10.50
CA ARG A 11 -15.61 18.67 -10.87
C ARG A 11 -14.95 18.09 -9.63
N LEU A 12 -14.68 16.79 -9.59
CA LEU A 12 -13.93 16.15 -8.49
C LEU A 12 -12.56 16.81 -8.26
N SER A 13 -11.95 17.38 -9.30
CA SER A 13 -10.68 18.11 -9.18
C SER A 13 -10.79 19.37 -8.28
N ALA A 14 -11.97 19.91 -8.09
CA ALA A 14 -12.20 21.04 -7.16
C ALA A 14 -12.11 20.61 -5.67
N LEU A 15 -12.21 19.32 -5.39
CA LEU A 15 -12.12 18.75 -4.05
C LEU A 15 -10.68 18.35 -3.66
N ARG A 16 -9.70 18.59 -4.53
CA ARG A 16 -8.28 18.32 -4.26
C ARG A 16 -7.72 19.25 -3.18
N GLY A 17 -6.58 18.86 -2.59
CA GLY A 17 -5.87 19.62 -1.57
C GLY A 17 -5.95 18.99 -0.18
N GLN A 18 -6.93 18.13 0.05
CA GLN A 18 -7.07 17.34 1.29
C GLN A 18 -7.73 16.01 1.00
N THR A 19 -7.61 15.05 1.93
CA THR A 19 -8.35 13.78 1.84
C THR A 19 -9.84 14.07 1.80
N THR A 20 -10.55 13.46 0.84
CA THR A 20 -11.98 13.70 0.62
C THR A 20 -12.77 12.40 0.72
N ILE A 21 -13.83 12.41 1.52
CA ILE A 21 -14.78 11.31 1.65
C ILE A 21 -16.07 11.73 0.96
N LEU A 22 -16.47 10.97 -0.07
CA LEU A 22 -17.78 11.10 -0.68
C LEU A 22 -18.69 10.01 -0.09
N LEU A 23 -19.78 10.41 0.58
CA LEU A 23 -20.84 9.51 1.00
C LEU A 23 -21.96 9.52 -0.06
N PHE A 24 -22.08 8.42 -0.79
CA PHE A 24 -23.19 8.20 -1.73
C PHE A 24 -24.40 7.66 -1.01
N TRP A 25 -25.51 8.30 -1.21
CA TRP A 25 -26.78 7.98 -0.52
C TRP A 25 -28.02 8.35 -1.35
N SER A 26 -29.20 8.06 -0.86
CA SER A 26 -30.48 8.46 -1.45
C SER A 26 -31.52 8.70 -0.37
N SER A 27 -32.42 9.68 -0.55
CA SER A 27 -33.42 10.06 0.44
C SER A 27 -34.45 8.95 0.75
N TRP A 28 -34.70 8.09 -0.22
CA TRP A 28 -35.63 6.95 -0.08
C TRP A 28 -35.01 5.69 0.53
N CYS A 29 -33.72 5.69 0.86
CA CYS A 29 -32.99 4.50 1.33
C CYS A 29 -33.04 4.38 2.86
N PRO A 30 -33.72 3.35 3.43
CA PRO A 30 -33.80 3.20 4.88
C PRO A 30 -32.48 3.06 5.59
N ASP A 31 -31.51 2.31 5.00
CA ASP A 31 -30.19 2.12 5.60
C ASP A 31 -29.38 3.43 5.61
N CYS A 32 -29.60 4.30 4.59
CA CYS A 32 -29.01 5.64 4.57
C CYS A 32 -29.58 6.52 5.68
N GLN A 33 -30.92 6.49 5.87
CA GLN A 33 -31.60 7.25 6.93
C GLN A 33 -31.12 6.82 8.32
N VAL A 34 -31.01 5.51 8.56
CA VAL A 34 -30.49 4.97 9.82
C VAL A 34 -29.06 5.44 10.08
N TYR A 35 -28.18 5.38 9.08
CA TYR A 35 -26.80 5.81 9.23
C TYR A 35 -26.68 7.33 9.44
N LEU A 36 -27.41 8.13 8.65
CA LEU A 36 -27.40 9.61 8.76
C LEU A 36 -27.93 10.09 10.11
N ALA A 37 -28.99 9.49 10.64
CA ALA A 37 -29.54 9.83 11.96
C ALA A 37 -28.72 9.28 13.14
N GLY A 38 -27.88 8.28 12.91
CA GLY A 38 -27.10 7.58 13.94
C GLY A 38 -25.61 7.98 13.92
N ASP A 39 -24.78 7.10 13.36
CA ASP A 39 -23.32 7.17 13.46
C ASP A 39 -22.66 8.25 12.61
N PHE A 40 -23.32 8.75 11.57
CA PHE A 40 -22.75 9.68 10.59
C PHE A 40 -22.17 10.95 11.23
N GLY A 41 -22.87 11.59 12.15
CA GLY A 41 -22.40 12.82 12.78
C GLY A 41 -21.06 12.65 13.52
N ALA A 42 -20.93 11.54 14.27
CA ALA A 42 -19.69 11.21 14.97
C ALA A 42 -18.57 10.79 14.00
N ALA A 43 -18.91 10.05 12.94
CA ALA A 43 -17.96 9.67 11.89
C ALA A 43 -17.42 10.90 11.14
N VAL A 44 -18.26 11.91 10.85
CA VAL A 44 -17.84 13.17 10.23
C VAL A 44 -16.88 13.94 11.15
N GLN A 45 -17.16 14.04 12.43
CA GLN A 45 -16.27 14.70 13.40
C GLN A 45 -14.90 14.00 13.45
N SER A 46 -14.90 12.68 13.44
CA SER A 46 -13.67 11.87 13.39
C SER A 46 -12.88 12.13 12.10
N ALA A 47 -13.56 12.19 10.94
CA ALA A 47 -12.95 12.49 9.66
C ALA A 47 -12.32 13.90 9.64
N GLN A 48 -13.04 14.89 10.13
CA GLN A 48 -12.56 16.28 10.20
C GLN A 48 -11.36 16.42 11.15
N ALA A 49 -11.37 15.71 12.28
CA ALA A 49 -10.23 15.67 13.20
C ALA A 49 -8.97 15.07 12.56
N ALA A 50 -9.14 14.13 11.61
CA ALA A 50 -8.07 13.56 10.81
C ALA A 50 -7.69 14.42 9.57
N GLY A 51 -8.23 15.64 9.42
CA GLY A 51 -7.95 16.55 8.32
C GLY A 51 -8.62 16.18 6.99
N ALA A 52 -9.65 15.34 7.02
CA ALA A 52 -10.43 14.99 5.84
C ALA A 52 -11.70 15.86 5.73
N GLN A 53 -12.12 16.16 4.50
CA GLN A 53 -13.45 16.72 4.23
C GLN A 53 -14.44 15.61 3.92
N VAL A 54 -15.68 15.81 4.33
CA VAL A 54 -16.81 14.91 4.01
C VAL A 54 -17.80 15.64 3.14
N VAL A 55 -18.28 14.97 2.11
CA VAL A 55 -19.24 15.49 1.14
C VAL A 55 -20.34 14.45 0.96
N LEU A 56 -21.58 14.88 1.03
CA LEU A 56 -22.75 14.07 0.71
C LEU A 56 -23.03 14.10 -0.78
N VAL A 57 -23.23 12.94 -1.40
CA VAL A 57 -23.55 12.82 -2.81
C VAL A 57 -24.86 12.04 -2.95
N CYS A 58 -25.94 12.75 -3.29
CA CYS A 58 -27.24 12.12 -3.54
C CYS A 58 -27.35 11.69 -5.01
N ARG A 59 -27.91 10.50 -5.25
CA ARG A 59 -28.10 9.94 -6.58
C ARG A 59 -29.37 10.51 -7.21
N GLU A 60 -29.25 11.64 -7.89
CA GLU A 60 -30.37 12.35 -8.52
C GLU A 60 -31.03 11.51 -9.63
N GLY A 61 -32.35 11.59 -9.71
CA GLY A 61 -33.17 10.88 -10.72
C GLY A 61 -33.48 9.43 -10.35
N ILE A 62 -32.67 8.78 -9.53
CA ILE A 62 -32.88 7.37 -9.15
C ILE A 62 -34.09 7.24 -8.22
N ARG A 63 -35.11 6.49 -8.66
CA ARG A 63 -36.42 6.35 -7.98
C ARG A 63 -37.07 7.70 -7.67
N GLY A 64 -36.83 8.72 -8.51
CA GLY A 64 -37.40 10.05 -8.35
C GLY A 64 -36.79 10.85 -7.20
N ASP A 65 -35.53 10.57 -6.85
CA ASP A 65 -34.77 11.38 -5.90
C ASP A 65 -34.48 12.75 -6.52
N THR A 66 -34.62 13.80 -5.73
CA THR A 66 -34.37 15.19 -6.13
C THR A 66 -33.61 15.91 -5.01
N ARG A 67 -33.06 17.07 -5.31
CA ARG A 67 -32.39 17.92 -4.32
C ARG A 67 -33.30 18.27 -3.15
N GLU A 68 -34.55 18.66 -3.41
CA GLU A 68 -35.51 19.07 -2.37
C GLU A 68 -35.78 17.90 -1.43
N LYS A 69 -35.88 16.66 -1.93
CA LYS A 69 -36.07 15.47 -1.10
C LYS A 69 -34.86 15.16 -0.27
N ALA A 70 -33.66 15.29 -0.88
CA ALA A 70 -32.41 15.09 -0.18
C ALA A 70 -32.22 16.11 0.95
N GLU A 71 -32.46 17.39 0.71
CA GLU A 71 -32.37 18.44 1.71
C GLU A 71 -33.41 18.28 2.85
N ALA A 72 -34.64 17.85 2.51
CA ALA A 72 -35.68 17.56 3.50
C ALA A 72 -35.21 16.41 4.43
N GLU A 73 -34.71 15.31 3.88
CA GLU A 73 -34.21 14.18 4.64
C GLU A 73 -33.02 14.55 5.53
N LEU A 74 -32.05 15.33 5.02
CA LEU A 74 -30.91 15.81 5.83
C LEU A 74 -31.39 16.68 7.00
N THR A 75 -32.44 17.49 6.77
CA THR A 75 -33.04 18.32 7.83
C THR A 75 -33.70 17.44 8.90
N GLU A 76 -34.44 16.38 8.51
CA GLU A 76 -35.04 15.42 9.44
C GLU A 76 -33.98 14.65 10.24
N CYS A 77 -32.84 14.31 9.63
CA CYS A 77 -31.71 13.66 10.29
C CYS A 77 -30.86 14.65 11.13
N GLY A 78 -31.16 15.96 11.11
CA GLY A 78 -30.40 16.99 11.85
C GLY A 78 -29.00 17.26 11.26
N ILE A 79 -28.76 16.91 9.99
CA ILE A 79 -27.48 17.11 9.32
C ILE A 79 -27.41 18.53 8.78
N THR A 80 -26.40 19.29 9.23
CA THR A 80 -26.14 20.66 8.79
C THR A 80 -24.64 20.89 8.53
N GLY A 81 -24.32 21.84 7.63
CA GLY A 81 -22.94 22.27 7.41
C GLY A 81 -22.08 21.29 6.60
N ILE A 82 -22.63 20.20 6.08
CA ILE A 82 -21.95 19.26 5.21
C ILE A 82 -22.35 19.57 3.76
N PRO A 83 -21.41 19.76 2.81
CA PRO A 83 -21.76 20.01 1.42
C PRO A 83 -22.59 18.85 0.83
N LEU A 84 -23.66 19.19 0.14
CA LEU A 84 -24.49 18.25 -0.61
C LEU A 84 -24.31 18.50 -2.11
N TYR A 85 -23.90 17.46 -2.84
CA TYR A 85 -23.88 17.42 -4.28
C TYR A 85 -24.86 16.41 -4.84
N MET A 86 -25.36 16.68 -6.06
CA MET A 86 -26.24 15.76 -6.78
C MET A 86 -25.45 15.05 -7.86
N ASP A 87 -25.58 13.76 -7.97
CA ASP A 87 -24.96 12.89 -8.99
C ASP A 87 -26.04 12.48 -10.00
N ALA A 88 -26.17 13.23 -11.09
CA ALA A 88 -27.18 13.00 -12.11
C ALA A 88 -27.06 11.58 -12.69
N ASP A 89 -28.18 10.87 -12.73
CA ASP A 89 -28.26 9.47 -13.20
C ASP A 89 -27.28 8.51 -12.49
N ALA A 90 -26.79 8.89 -11.31
CA ALA A 90 -25.77 8.14 -10.55
C ALA A 90 -24.47 7.88 -11.38
N ALA A 91 -24.06 8.81 -12.22
CA ALA A 91 -22.98 8.63 -13.17
C ALA A 91 -21.63 8.40 -12.46
N LEU A 92 -21.31 9.21 -11.43
CA LEU A 92 -20.09 9.05 -10.65
C LEU A 92 -20.14 7.76 -9.80
N PHE A 93 -21.28 7.47 -9.18
CA PHE A 93 -21.52 6.25 -8.42
C PHE A 93 -21.16 5.00 -9.25
N HIS A 94 -21.68 4.92 -10.48
CA HIS A 94 -21.41 3.80 -11.38
C HIS A 94 -19.96 3.77 -11.88
N MET A 95 -19.38 4.93 -12.14
CA MET A 95 -17.95 5.04 -12.55
C MET A 95 -17.01 4.49 -11.48
N LEU A 96 -17.34 4.68 -10.20
CA LEU A 96 -16.58 4.14 -9.07
C LEU A 96 -16.85 2.66 -8.78
N GLY A 97 -17.71 2.00 -9.58
CA GLY A 97 -18.04 0.58 -9.42
C GLY A 97 -18.90 0.29 -8.20
N LEU A 98 -19.51 1.31 -7.57
CA LEU A 98 -20.42 1.15 -6.44
C LEU A 98 -21.73 0.50 -6.88
N ARG A 99 -22.38 -0.28 -6.00
CA ARG A 99 -23.55 -1.08 -6.34
C ARG A 99 -24.75 -0.89 -5.40
N SER A 100 -24.50 -0.38 -4.21
CA SER A 100 -25.53 -0.15 -3.17
C SER A 100 -25.30 1.21 -2.50
N VAL A 101 -26.34 1.73 -1.87
CA VAL A 101 -26.23 2.86 -0.94
C VAL A 101 -26.70 2.41 0.44
N PRO A 102 -26.13 2.97 1.52
CA PRO A 102 -25.04 3.93 1.49
C PRO A 102 -23.71 3.31 1.05
N SER A 103 -22.81 4.12 0.50
CA SER A 103 -21.43 3.73 0.14
C SER A 103 -20.48 4.91 0.31
N LEU A 104 -19.23 4.62 0.65
CA LEU A 104 -18.16 5.62 0.74
C LEU A 104 -17.18 5.47 -0.40
N ALA A 105 -16.63 6.62 -0.86
CA ALA A 105 -15.40 6.66 -1.65
C ALA A 105 -14.43 7.66 -1.01
N VAL A 106 -13.21 7.22 -0.74
CA VAL A 106 -12.15 8.01 -0.12
C VAL A 106 -11.10 8.33 -1.17
N PHE A 107 -10.78 9.60 -1.31
CA PHE A 107 -9.76 10.12 -2.23
C PHE A 107 -8.65 10.80 -1.44
N ASP A 108 -7.41 10.70 -1.94
CA ASP A 108 -6.29 11.47 -1.41
C ASP A 108 -6.34 12.95 -1.83
N SER A 109 -5.38 13.73 -1.35
CA SER A 109 -5.26 15.16 -1.68
C SER A 109 -4.97 15.42 -3.16
N GLN A 110 -4.53 14.43 -3.92
CA GLN A 110 -4.30 14.50 -5.37
C GLN A 110 -5.53 14.09 -6.19
N GLY A 111 -6.59 13.59 -5.53
CA GLY A 111 -7.81 13.11 -6.15
C GLY A 111 -7.70 11.67 -6.68
N GLN A 112 -6.75 10.88 -6.18
CA GLN A 112 -6.69 9.45 -6.46
C GLN A 112 -7.62 8.69 -5.52
N LEU A 113 -8.39 7.75 -6.07
CA LEU A 113 -9.26 6.88 -5.29
C LEU A 113 -8.41 5.92 -4.45
N LEU A 114 -8.51 6.02 -3.12
CA LEU A 114 -7.83 5.15 -2.17
C LEU A 114 -8.69 3.95 -1.78
N ARG A 115 -10.00 4.17 -1.60
CA ARG A 115 -10.94 3.13 -1.20
C ARG A 115 -12.36 3.45 -1.67
N ALA A 116 -13.12 2.40 -2.02
CA ALA A 116 -14.56 2.43 -2.20
C ALA A 116 -15.17 1.24 -1.44
N THR A 117 -16.20 1.47 -0.61
CA THR A 117 -16.82 0.44 0.24
C THR A 117 -18.27 0.77 0.53
N ALA A 118 -19.07 -0.28 0.78
CA ALA A 118 -20.43 -0.17 1.31
C ALA A 118 -20.49 -0.32 2.85
N ASP A 119 -19.35 -0.53 3.50
CA ASP A 119 -19.25 -0.57 4.96
C ASP A 119 -19.33 0.86 5.49
N MET A 120 -20.32 1.13 6.35
CA MET A 120 -20.55 2.44 6.93
C MET A 120 -19.90 2.53 8.30
N PRO A 121 -18.80 3.30 8.43
CA PRO A 121 -18.04 3.34 9.66
C PRO A 121 -18.72 4.20 10.73
N ASN A 122 -18.64 3.76 11.99
CA ASN A 122 -18.81 4.62 13.15
C ASN A 122 -17.57 5.53 13.34
N ALA A 123 -17.49 6.32 14.41
CA ALA A 123 -16.39 7.28 14.64
C ALA A 123 -15.01 6.61 14.73
N ASP A 124 -14.88 5.49 15.45
CA ASP A 124 -13.62 4.78 15.64
C ASP A 124 -13.18 4.09 14.35
N GLU A 125 -14.12 3.47 13.65
CA GLU A 125 -13.89 2.84 12.35
C GLU A 125 -13.53 3.85 11.26
N MET A 126 -14.10 5.07 11.31
CA MET A 126 -13.72 6.17 10.42
C MET A 126 -12.27 6.62 10.68
N ALA A 127 -11.87 6.76 11.94
CA ALA A 127 -10.48 7.08 12.28
C ALA A 127 -9.51 5.99 11.77
N GLN A 128 -9.85 4.72 11.98
CA GLN A 128 -9.05 3.59 11.49
C GLN A 128 -8.99 3.53 9.95
N LEU A 129 -10.12 3.78 9.27
CA LEU A 129 -10.18 3.84 7.82
C LEU A 129 -9.24 4.93 7.27
N LEU A 130 -9.27 6.12 7.87
CA LEU A 130 -8.44 7.25 7.44
C LEU A 130 -6.97 7.03 7.76
N ASP A 131 -6.64 6.47 8.92
CA ASP A 131 -5.26 6.08 9.23
C ASP A 131 -4.73 5.05 8.20
N ALA A 132 -5.57 4.06 7.87
CA ALA A 132 -5.23 3.04 6.87
C ALA A 132 -4.95 3.61 5.48
N VAL A 133 -5.74 4.59 5.02
CA VAL A 133 -5.59 5.16 3.67
C VAL A 133 -4.60 6.31 3.60
N GLN A 134 -4.40 7.05 4.69
CA GLN A 134 -3.46 8.19 4.76
C GLN A 134 -2.03 7.75 5.08
N ARG A 135 -1.86 6.62 5.76
CA ARG A 135 -0.55 6.10 6.21
C ARG A 135 -0.35 4.62 5.86
N PRO A 136 -0.57 4.19 4.60
CA PRO A 136 -0.44 2.79 4.24
C PRO A 136 0.97 2.24 4.46
N ALA A 137 2.01 3.08 4.29
CA ALA A 137 3.39 2.71 4.53
C ALA A 137 3.63 2.33 6.00
N GLN A 138 3.13 3.10 6.94
CA GLN A 138 3.30 2.84 8.38
C GLN A 138 2.59 1.56 8.83
N GLN A 139 1.42 1.25 8.26
CA GLN A 139 0.73 -0.01 8.55
C GLN A 139 1.47 -1.22 7.98
N THR A 140 1.99 -1.10 6.76
CA THR A 140 2.84 -2.15 6.16
C THR A 140 4.10 -2.38 7.01
N ILE A 141 4.76 -1.31 7.46
CA ILE A 141 5.92 -1.40 8.36
C ILE A 141 5.54 -2.08 9.68
N ALA A 142 4.43 -1.70 10.30
CA ALA A 142 3.97 -2.32 11.54
C ALA A 142 3.71 -3.82 11.36
N PHE A 143 3.11 -4.22 10.25
CA PHE A 143 2.89 -5.62 9.91
C PHE A 143 4.20 -6.37 9.65
N LEU A 144 5.14 -5.80 8.90
CA LEU A 144 6.46 -6.40 8.67
C LEU A 144 7.23 -6.58 9.98
N LYS A 145 7.18 -5.60 10.88
CA LYS A 145 7.77 -5.70 12.23
C LYS A 145 7.11 -6.78 13.09
N GLN A 146 5.81 -6.99 12.95
CA GLN A 146 5.10 -8.09 13.62
C GLN A 146 5.54 -9.47 13.11
N LEU A 147 5.87 -9.60 11.82
CA LEU A 147 6.39 -10.83 11.22
C LEU A 147 7.87 -11.08 11.54
N MET A 148 8.62 -10.01 11.80
CA MET A 148 10.07 -10.09 11.99
C MET A 148 10.43 -10.91 13.21
N GLN A 149 11.36 -11.85 13.03
CA GLN A 149 11.92 -12.66 14.11
C GLN A 149 13.06 -11.91 14.83
N ALA A 150 13.47 -12.40 15.99
CA ALA A 150 14.49 -11.75 16.83
C ALA A 150 15.87 -11.57 16.14
N ASP A 151 16.19 -12.41 15.17
CA ASP A 151 17.42 -12.33 14.37
C ASP A 151 17.30 -11.41 13.14
N GLY A 152 16.13 -10.83 12.88
CA GLY A 152 15.84 -9.96 11.75
C GLY A 152 15.24 -10.67 10.53
N ALA A 153 14.98 -11.98 10.61
CA ALA A 153 14.30 -12.73 9.54
C ALA A 153 12.85 -12.29 9.37
N ILE A 154 12.41 -12.15 8.13
CA ILE A 154 10.99 -12.03 7.80
C ILE A 154 10.57 -13.25 6.98
N PRO A 155 9.77 -14.15 7.55
CA PRO A 155 9.25 -15.30 6.83
C PRO A 155 8.41 -14.89 5.61
N SER A 156 8.60 -15.61 4.51
CA SER A 156 7.93 -15.31 3.24
C SER A 156 6.50 -15.82 3.18
N THR A 157 6.09 -16.60 4.18
CA THR A 157 4.73 -17.08 4.35
C THR A 157 4.26 -16.93 5.79
N TYR A 158 2.96 -16.77 5.96
CA TYR A 158 2.30 -16.79 7.26
C TYR A 158 0.91 -17.39 7.15
N THR A 159 0.36 -17.86 8.26
CA THR A 159 -1.02 -18.32 8.36
C THR A 159 -1.78 -17.48 9.38
N LEU A 160 -3.07 -17.29 9.13
CA LEU A 160 -3.98 -16.61 10.05
C LEU A 160 -4.84 -17.67 10.73
N SER A 161 -4.76 -17.75 12.05
CA SER A 161 -5.52 -18.71 12.85
C SER A 161 -5.85 -18.11 14.20
N GLY A 162 -7.11 -18.21 14.62
CA GLY A 162 -7.56 -17.68 15.91
C GLY A 162 -7.34 -16.17 16.10
N GLY A 163 -7.34 -15.40 15.01
CA GLY A 163 -7.06 -13.96 15.04
C GLY A 163 -5.57 -13.60 15.21
N ALA A 164 -4.68 -14.57 15.19
CA ALA A 164 -3.25 -14.37 15.29
C ALA A 164 -2.52 -14.68 13.97
N VAL A 165 -1.38 -14.02 13.77
CA VAL A 165 -0.46 -14.25 12.65
C VAL A 165 0.60 -15.25 13.09
N HIS A 166 0.75 -16.34 12.34
CA HIS A 166 1.74 -17.38 12.58
C HIS A 166 2.76 -17.38 11.42
N PRO A 167 4.00 -16.93 11.67
CA PRO A 167 5.06 -16.92 10.66
C PRO A 167 5.43 -18.34 10.24
N GLY A 168 5.75 -18.53 8.95
CA GLY A 168 6.31 -19.78 8.42
C GLY A 168 7.79 -19.96 8.74
N ASP A 169 8.40 -21.03 8.23
CA ASP A 169 9.80 -21.42 8.46
C ASP A 169 10.74 -21.10 7.28
N THR A 170 10.20 -20.47 6.26
CA THR A 170 10.92 -20.18 5.01
C THR A 170 11.17 -18.68 4.85
N VAL A 171 12.43 -18.31 4.67
CA VAL A 171 12.85 -16.93 4.35
C VAL A 171 13.43 -16.89 2.95
N LEU A 172 12.89 -16.03 2.09
CA LEU A 172 13.37 -15.81 0.73
C LEU A 172 14.17 -14.52 0.63
N SER A 173 15.23 -14.52 -0.17
CA SER A 173 15.99 -13.30 -0.49
C SER A 173 15.10 -12.24 -1.14
N GLU A 174 14.09 -12.67 -1.91
CA GLU A 174 13.08 -11.77 -2.47
C GLU A 174 12.34 -10.99 -1.40
N THR A 175 11.79 -11.66 -0.38
CA THR A 175 11.05 -11.03 0.73
C THR A 175 11.96 -10.08 1.51
N MET A 176 13.19 -10.49 1.80
CA MET A 176 14.15 -9.67 2.53
C MET A 176 14.55 -8.43 1.72
N GLY A 177 14.85 -8.59 0.42
CA GLY A 177 15.21 -7.48 -0.46
C GLY A 177 14.06 -6.47 -0.65
N GLN A 178 12.82 -6.95 -0.78
CA GLN A 178 11.62 -6.09 -0.84
C GLN A 178 11.41 -5.33 0.47
N THR A 179 11.57 -6.01 1.62
CA THR A 179 11.46 -5.38 2.93
C THR A 179 12.52 -4.30 3.14
N MET A 180 13.78 -4.58 2.80
CA MET A 180 14.86 -3.61 2.89
C MET A 180 14.60 -2.40 1.99
N LEU A 181 14.18 -2.61 0.75
CA LEU A 181 13.87 -1.54 -0.20
C LEU A 181 12.73 -0.66 0.33
N TYR A 182 11.66 -1.29 0.81
CA TYR A 182 10.53 -0.58 1.39
C TYR A 182 10.93 0.21 2.65
N ALA A 183 11.75 -0.38 3.53
CA ALA A 183 12.25 0.29 4.72
C ALA A 183 13.15 1.50 4.39
N ALA A 184 14.00 1.40 3.35
CA ALA A 184 14.79 2.53 2.86
C ALA A 184 13.91 3.66 2.31
N GLN A 185 12.91 3.34 1.49
CA GLN A 185 11.98 4.31 0.89
C GLN A 185 11.06 5.00 1.91
N THR A 186 10.79 4.35 3.04
CA THR A 186 9.98 4.90 4.13
C THR A 186 10.81 5.41 5.31
N GLU A 187 12.14 5.43 5.16
CA GLU A 187 13.11 5.90 6.13
C GLU A 187 13.04 5.19 7.50
N ASP A 188 12.56 3.92 7.54
CA ASP A 188 12.54 3.11 8.75
C ASP A 188 13.90 2.42 8.96
N THR A 189 14.82 3.13 9.60
CA THR A 189 16.19 2.66 9.88
C THR A 189 16.22 1.37 10.68
N ALA A 190 15.31 1.19 11.63
CA ALA A 190 15.28 0.00 12.49
C ALA A 190 14.91 -1.24 11.69
N LEU A 191 13.82 -1.19 10.91
CA LEU A 191 13.39 -2.28 10.03
C LEU A 191 14.47 -2.62 9.02
N PHE A 192 15.10 -1.59 8.39
CA PHE A 192 16.18 -1.80 7.44
C PHE A 192 17.38 -2.50 8.07
N SER A 193 17.85 -1.99 9.22
CA SER A 193 19.06 -2.51 9.88
C SER A 193 18.88 -3.96 10.34
N ASP A 194 17.72 -4.32 10.86
CA ASP A 194 17.43 -5.69 11.29
C ASP A 194 17.34 -6.64 10.10
N ALA A 195 16.63 -6.27 9.03
CA ALA A 195 16.56 -7.06 7.81
C ALA A 195 17.93 -7.22 7.14
N TRP A 196 18.71 -6.12 7.03
CA TRP A 196 20.06 -6.15 6.48
C TRP A 196 20.99 -7.03 7.31
N ARG A 197 20.92 -6.97 8.65
CA ARG A 197 21.71 -7.85 9.52
C ARG A 197 21.46 -9.32 9.18
N TYR A 198 20.19 -9.74 9.03
CA TYR A 198 19.86 -11.12 8.67
C TYR A 198 20.41 -11.49 7.28
N VAL A 199 20.23 -10.66 6.27
CA VAL A 199 20.75 -10.91 4.91
C VAL A 199 22.28 -11.05 4.95
N ARG A 200 22.97 -10.10 5.58
CA ARG A 200 24.41 -10.09 5.68
C ARG A 200 24.96 -11.31 6.42
N ASP A 201 24.42 -11.62 7.58
CA ASP A 201 25.01 -12.61 8.50
C ASP A 201 24.49 -14.03 8.24
N LYS A 202 23.28 -14.20 7.73
CA LYS A 202 22.65 -15.50 7.52
C LYS A 202 22.53 -15.92 6.06
N MET A 203 22.20 -15.01 5.15
CA MET A 203 21.92 -15.36 3.76
C MET A 203 23.13 -15.17 2.82
N THR A 204 24.15 -14.39 3.21
CA THR A 204 25.30 -14.09 2.33
C THR A 204 26.34 -15.21 2.37
N VAL A 205 26.82 -15.59 1.18
CA VAL A 205 27.95 -16.51 0.95
C VAL A 205 28.75 -15.98 -0.23
N GLY A 206 30.02 -15.68 -0.03
CA GLY A 206 30.90 -15.17 -1.10
C GLY A 206 30.44 -13.86 -1.75
N GLY A 207 29.65 -13.04 -1.06
CA GLY A 207 29.08 -11.81 -1.57
C GLY A 207 27.72 -11.97 -2.30
N LEU A 208 27.28 -13.20 -2.58
CA LEU A 208 25.96 -13.52 -3.13
C LEU A 208 24.97 -13.85 -2.01
N THR A 209 23.68 -13.66 -2.27
CA THR A 209 22.61 -14.02 -1.32
C THR A 209 21.96 -15.32 -1.73
N VAL A 210 21.99 -16.35 -0.86
CA VAL A 210 21.23 -17.58 -1.13
C VAL A 210 19.73 -17.24 -1.26
N TRP A 211 19.08 -17.78 -2.30
CA TRP A 211 17.69 -17.40 -2.62
C TRP A 211 16.68 -17.82 -1.54
N ARG A 212 17.04 -18.82 -0.68
CA ARG A 212 16.16 -19.35 0.36
C ARG A 212 16.94 -19.89 1.55
N ILE A 213 16.40 -19.66 2.74
CA ILE A 213 16.67 -20.47 3.96
C ILE A 213 15.34 -21.09 4.37
N GLN A 214 15.30 -22.40 4.55
CA GLN A 214 14.12 -23.14 5.01
C GLN A 214 14.50 -24.11 6.12
N ALA A 215 13.82 -24.06 7.25
CA ALA A 215 14.13 -24.87 8.44
C ALA A 215 15.63 -24.81 8.82
N GLY A 216 16.29 -23.64 8.61
CA GLY A 216 17.72 -23.43 8.87
C GLY A 216 18.66 -23.85 7.72
N GLU A 217 18.18 -24.55 6.70
CA GLU A 217 18.99 -25.02 5.57
C GLU A 217 19.07 -23.97 4.46
N LYS A 218 20.30 -23.66 4.03
CA LYS A 218 20.56 -22.71 2.95
C LYS A 218 20.42 -23.37 1.58
N ALA A 219 19.79 -22.68 0.62
CA ALA A 219 19.87 -23.05 -0.80
C ALA A 219 21.29 -22.95 -1.34
N ALA A 220 21.64 -23.74 -2.36
CA ALA A 220 22.96 -23.76 -2.95
C ALA A 220 23.23 -22.60 -3.92
N ALA A 221 22.19 -21.86 -4.33
CA ALA A 221 22.29 -20.82 -5.35
C ALA A 221 21.73 -19.48 -4.86
N ASN A 222 22.10 -18.40 -5.54
CA ASN A 222 21.43 -17.10 -5.45
C ASN A 222 20.26 -17.04 -6.43
N ALA A 223 19.54 -15.91 -6.43
CA ALA A 223 18.72 -15.42 -7.52
C ALA A 223 19.22 -14.02 -7.91
N SER A 224 19.67 -13.84 -9.14
CA SER A 224 20.32 -12.58 -9.56
C SER A 224 19.41 -11.35 -9.41
N LEU A 225 18.09 -11.50 -9.63
CA LEU A 225 17.12 -10.43 -9.39
C LEU A 225 17.08 -10.02 -7.91
N ASP A 226 17.17 -10.99 -7.01
CA ASP A 226 17.10 -10.70 -5.57
C ASP A 226 18.36 -10.00 -5.09
N ASP A 227 19.54 -10.39 -5.60
CA ASP A 227 20.78 -9.67 -5.35
C ASP A 227 20.74 -8.23 -5.92
N LEU A 228 20.18 -8.01 -7.12
CA LEU A 228 19.96 -6.67 -7.66
C LEU A 228 19.02 -5.86 -6.78
N ARG A 229 17.94 -6.46 -6.28
CA ARG A 229 16.98 -5.79 -5.39
C ARG A 229 17.59 -5.41 -4.04
N ILE A 230 18.43 -6.29 -3.47
CA ILE A 230 19.20 -6.01 -2.25
C ILE A 230 20.23 -4.89 -2.49
N LEU A 231 20.93 -4.91 -3.62
CA LEU A 231 21.83 -3.84 -4.03
C LEU A 231 21.09 -2.50 -4.13
N ARG A 232 19.95 -2.49 -4.79
CA ARG A 232 19.09 -1.29 -4.87
C ARG A 232 18.68 -0.79 -3.48
N ALA A 233 18.26 -1.68 -2.59
CA ALA A 233 17.90 -1.31 -1.23
C ALA A 233 19.08 -0.69 -0.46
N LEU A 234 20.31 -1.23 -0.64
CA LEU A 234 21.52 -0.67 -0.07
C LEU A 234 21.87 0.70 -0.65
N MET A 235 21.68 0.89 -1.97
CA MET A 235 21.93 2.18 -2.63
C MET A 235 20.93 3.25 -2.16
N GLU A 236 19.65 2.92 -2.04
CA GLU A 236 18.64 3.84 -1.49
C GLU A 236 18.92 4.16 -0.01
N ALA A 237 19.33 3.17 0.78
CA ALA A 237 19.75 3.37 2.17
C ALA A 237 21.01 4.24 2.30
N ASP A 238 21.97 4.05 1.42
CA ASP A 238 23.19 4.86 1.39
C ASP A 238 22.90 6.33 1.04
N ALA A 239 21.96 6.56 0.13
CA ALA A 239 21.52 7.90 -0.24
C ALA A 239 20.82 8.66 0.94
N VAL A 240 20.13 7.92 1.81
CA VAL A 240 19.39 8.51 2.96
C VAL A 240 20.29 8.61 4.20
N TRP A 241 21.02 7.55 4.53
CA TRP A 241 21.75 7.43 5.81
C TRP A 241 23.28 7.38 5.65
N GLY A 242 23.79 7.03 4.46
CA GLY A 242 25.20 6.79 4.21
C GLY A 242 25.73 5.50 4.83
N GLY A 243 26.96 5.14 4.47
CA GLY A 243 27.71 4.08 5.15
C GLY A 243 27.63 2.68 4.52
N TYR A 244 26.96 2.51 3.37
CA TYR A 244 26.80 1.23 2.67
C TYR A 244 27.66 1.09 1.40
N GLU A 245 28.46 2.08 1.04
CA GLU A 245 29.26 2.09 -0.20
C GLU A 245 30.16 0.85 -0.36
N ARG A 246 30.75 0.37 0.72
CA ARG A 246 31.60 -0.81 0.69
C ARG A 246 30.81 -2.06 0.37
N GLU A 247 29.71 -2.28 1.06
CA GLU A 247 28.81 -3.41 0.86
C GLU A 247 28.24 -3.43 -0.56
N ILE A 248 27.89 -2.26 -1.10
CA ILE A 248 27.39 -2.11 -2.48
C ILE A 248 28.48 -2.57 -3.46
N ARG A 249 29.73 -2.06 -3.35
CA ARG A 249 30.83 -2.43 -4.25
C ARG A 249 31.18 -3.91 -4.18
N GLU A 250 31.30 -4.47 -2.98
CA GLU A 250 31.65 -5.89 -2.78
C GLU A 250 30.60 -6.81 -3.37
N ARG A 251 29.31 -6.52 -3.14
CA ARG A 251 28.20 -7.31 -3.67
C ARG A 251 28.02 -7.16 -5.17
N ALA A 252 28.14 -5.95 -5.70
CA ALA A 252 28.07 -5.71 -7.14
C ALA A 252 29.19 -6.47 -7.87
N ALA A 253 30.40 -6.44 -7.34
CA ALA A 253 31.52 -7.19 -7.91
C ALA A 253 31.30 -8.71 -7.86
N ALA A 254 30.77 -9.24 -6.74
CA ALA A 254 30.45 -10.66 -6.61
C ALA A 254 29.34 -11.09 -7.59
N LEU A 255 28.27 -10.32 -7.69
CA LEU A 255 27.17 -10.58 -8.63
C LEU A 255 27.66 -10.53 -10.08
N TYR A 256 28.45 -9.52 -10.44
CA TYR A 256 29.01 -9.41 -11.79
C TYR A 256 29.86 -10.63 -12.12
N ALA A 257 30.80 -11.01 -11.25
CA ALA A 257 31.67 -12.14 -11.48
C ALA A 257 30.96 -13.49 -11.60
N ALA A 258 29.87 -13.68 -10.84
CA ALA A 258 29.14 -14.94 -10.79
C ALA A 258 28.03 -15.02 -11.86
N CYS A 259 27.29 -13.95 -12.09
CA CYS A 259 26.04 -13.96 -12.85
C CYS A 259 26.10 -13.18 -14.18
N VAL A 260 27.22 -12.56 -14.56
CA VAL A 260 27.37 -11.95 -15.89
C VAL A 260 28.28 -12.82 -16.76
N VAL A 261 27.82 -13.20 -17.93
CA VAL A 261 28.50 -14.06 -18.90
C VAL A 261 28.33 -13.43 -20.27
N ASP A 262 29.43 -13.15 -20.97
CA ASP A 262 29.42 -12.52 -22.30
C ASP A 262 28.50 -11.27 -22.34
N ASP A 263 28.64 -10.41 -21.31
CA ASP A 263 27.83 -9.20 -21.10
C ASP A 263 26.33 -9.42 -20.87
N ALA A 264 25.91 -10.66 -20.62
CA ALA A 264 24.52 -11.01 -20.32
C ALA A 264 24.37 -11.50 -18.87
N LEU A 265 23.33 -11.02 -18.18
CA LEU A 265 22.96 -11.50 -16.85
C LEU A 265 22.34 -12.91 -16.98
N VAL A 266 22.72 -13.84 -16.09
CA VAL A 266 22.05 -15.14 -15.92
C VAL A 266 21.21 -15.16 -14.66
N SER A 267 20.17 -16.02 -14.61
CA SER A 267 19.16 -16.02 -13.54
C SER A 267 19.73 -16.38 -12.17
N PHE A 268 20.79 -17.21 -12.10
CA PHE A 268 21.39 -17.64 -10.85
C PHE A 268 22.84 -18.11 -11.03
N ALA A 269 23.58 -18.17 -9.92
CA ALA A 269 24.84 -18.91 -9.79
C ALA A 269 24.82 -19.69 -8.47
N ASN A 270 25.53 -20.83 -8.42
CA ASN A 270 25.79 -21.52 -7.17
C ASN A 270 26.76 -20.70 -6.32
N VAL A 271 26.45 -20.51 -5.04
CA VAL A 271 27.25 -19.65 -4.16
C VAL A 271 28.63 -20.23 -3.82
N ASP A 272 28.86 -21.52 -4.10
CA ASP A 272 30.14 -22.20 -3.98
C ASP A 272 31.00 -22.14 -5.28
N GLY A 273 30.48 -21.49 -6.32
CA GLY A 273 31.15 -21.38 -7.63
C GLY A 273 31.09 -22.62 -8.49
N SER A 274 30.36 -23.68 -8.11
CA SER A 274 30.29 -24.96 -8.82
C SER A 274 29.53 -24.92 -10.15
N GLY A 275 28.71 -23.86 -10.38
CA GLY A 275 27.94 -23.69 -11.61
C GLY A 275 27.06 -22.47 -11.60
N ARG A 276 26.41 -22.22 -12.74
CA ARG A 276 25.47 -21.10 -12.92
C ARG A 276 24.44 -21.44 -14.01
N GLY A 277 23.37 -20.65 -14.09
CA GLY A 277 22.42 -20.72 -15.20
C GLY A 277 23.04 -20.29 -16.53
N ASP A 278 22.38 -20.66 -17.62
CA ASP A 278 22.72 -20.33 -19.00
C ASP A 278 21.68 -19.42 -19.67
N SER A 279 20.71 -18.95 -18.90
CA SER A 279 19.57 -18.16 -19.37
C SER A 279 19.14 -17.14 -18.34
N VAL A 280 18.40 -16.12 -18.78
CA VAL A 280 17.76 -15.14 -17.91
C VAL A 280 16.27 -15.09 -18.18
N THR A 281 15.49 -15.09 -17.10
CA THR A 281 14.06 -14.76 -17.18
C THR A 281 13.92 -13.25 -17.29
N LEU A 282 13.20 -12.75 -18.31
CA LEU A 282 13.15 -11.29 -18.58
C LEU A 282 12.64 -10.44 -17.40
N CYS A 283 11.78 -10.98 -16.54
CA CYS A 283 11.38 -10.29 -15.33
C CYS A 283 12.49 -10.14 -14.28
N TYR A 284 13.66 -10.81 -14.48
CA TYR A 284 14.86 -10.65 -13.64
C TYR A 284 15.73 -9.45 -14.03
N LEU A 285 15.40 -8.75 -15.11
CA LEU A 285 16.16 -7.59 -15.56
C LEU A 285 15.71 -6.32 -14.82
N ASP A 286 16.30 -6.02 -13.68
CA ASP A 286 16.19 -4.70 -13.04
C ASP A 286 17.14 -3.70 -13.73
N VAL A 287 16.68 -3.19 -14.88
CA VAL A 287 17.46 -2.27 -15.72
C VAL A 287 17.85 -0.99 -14.97
N GLN A 288 17.04 -0.53 -14.02
CA GLN A 288 17.34 0.68 -13.24
C GLN A 288 18.56 0.44 -12.34
N THR A 289 18.56 -0.65 -11.59
CA THR A 289 19.68 -1.03 -10.71
C THR A 289 20.93 -1.35 -11.53
N MET A 290 20.80 -2.10 -12.62
CA MET A 290 21.93 -2.42 -13.51
C MET A 290 22.61 -1.16 -14.08
N ARG A 291 21.83 -0.15 -14.48
CA ARG A 291 22.39 1.14 -14.96
C ARG A 291 23.11 1.93 -13.87
N ALA A 292 22.61 1.85 -12.64
CA ALA A 292 23.22 2.57 -11.53
C ALA A 292 24.53 1.92 -11.04
N LEU A 293 24.76 0.63 -11.39
CA LEU A 293 25.97 -0.13 -11.06
C LEU A 293 27.01 -0.11 -12.19
N SER A 294 26.67 0.37 -13.39
CA SER A 294 27.56 0.49 -14.55
C SER A 294 28.33 1.81 -14.51
#